data_99d3352cecb9fad75716b16bd9917e33
#
_entry.id   99d3352cecb9fad75716b16bd9917e33
#
_cell.length_a   1.000
_cell.length_b   1.000
_cell.length_c   1.000
_cell.angle_alpha   90.00
_cell.angle_beta   90.00
_cell.angle_gamma   90.00
#
_symmetry.space_group_name_H-M   'P 1'
#
loop_
_entity.id
_entity.type
_entity.pdbx_description
1 polymer ?
#
loop_
_entity_poly.entity_id
_entity_poly.type
_entity_poly.pdbx_seq_one_letter_code
_entity_poly.pdbx_strand_id
1 'polypeptide(L)'
;MKVISIASRKGGVGKTTTAVNLASALSGKVLLVEMDPQGNASISLGTNPDLMKNTIFTMLIGESTFDNTVIRTEYCDFIPANDDLSDLDMILILNKDKINPVTMLHDTLVSHLSEYDYIIIDCPPSKGLLTINALVASTDVIIPLQCEFLAASGVNKIIEAIYKTKELYNPTLSIMGIVPTIYDTRTSLSGLVLQEARRYFLQQNIKVFDTTIYKCVRFAEAPMSGKPAIDVYHDHETVKLYYKLAKEIEEYE
;
A
#
# COMPACT_ATOMS: atom_id res chain seq x y z
N MET A 1 16.35 5.83 0.98
CA MET A 1 15.19 5.20 1.64
C MET A 1 13.91 5.88 1.17
N LYS A 2 12.91 5.13 0.75
CA LYS A 2 11.58 5.64 0.36
C LYS A 2 10.49 4.95 1.21
N VAL A 3 9.53 5.73 1.70
CA VAL A 3 8.32 5.21 2.36
C VAL A 3 7.15 5.42 1.41
N ILE A 4 6.57 4.34 0.91
CA ILE A 4 5.60 4.37 -0.19
C ILE A 4 4.25 3.82 0.28
N SER A 5 3.23 4.67 0.37
CA SER A 5 1.85 4.22 0.60
C SER A 5 1.18 3.74 -0.68
N ILE A 6 0.54 2.57 -0.63
CA ILE A 6 -0.33 2.09 -1.70
C ILE A 6 -1.77 2.46 -1.31
N ALA A 7 -2.29 3.54 -1.86
CA ALA A 7 -3.53 4.15 -1.37
C ALA A 7 -4.59 4.32 -2.46
N SER A 8 -5.83 3.97 -2.15
CA SER A 8 -7.00 4.22 -3.00
C SER A 8 -8.28 4.15 -2.16
N ARG A 9 -9.26 5.00 -2.47
CA ARG A 9 -10.57 4.99 -1.81
C ARG A 9 -11.53 3.93 -2.32
N LYS A 10 -11.22 3.33 -3.47
CA LYS A 10 -12.03 2.24 -4.03
C LYS A 10 -11.51 0.91 -3.49
N GLY A 11 -12.41 0.06 -2.98
CA GLY A 11 -12.10 -1.32 -2.65
C GLY A 11 -11.86 -2.16 -3.90
N GLY A 12 -11.07 -3.23 -3.78
CA GLY A 12 -10.88 -4.19 -4.88
C GLY A 12 -10.03 -3.71 -6.06
N VAL A 13 -9.31 -2.59 -5.95
CA VAL A 13 -8.44 -2.07 -7.03
C VAL A 13 -7.05 -2.70 -7.05
N GLY A 14 -6.77 -3.67 -6.18
CA GLY A 14 -5.48 -4.35 -6.09
C GLY A 14 -4.44 -3.64 -5.21
N LYS A 15 -4.83 -2.86 -4.18
CA LYS A 15 -3.89 -2.25 -3.22
C LYS A 15 -3.01 -3.29 -2.56
N THR A 16 -3.59 -4.20 -1.80
CA THR A 16 -2.88 -5.27 -1.08
C THR A 16 -2.08 -6.16 -2.02
N THR A 17 -2.66 -6.54 -3.18
CA THR A 17 -1.93 -7.29 -4.20
C THR A 17 -0.70 -6.53 -4.68
N THR A 18 -0.82 -5.21 -4.91
CA THR A 18 0.31 -4.36 -5.31
C THR A 18 1.33 -4.24 -4.18
N ALA A 19 0.89 -3.99 -2.94
CA ALA A 19 1.78 -3.84 -1.79
C ALA A 19 2.61 -5.11 -1.54
N VAL A 20 1.98 -6.28 -1.48
CA VAL A 20 2.63 -7.57 -1.23
C VAL A 20 3.62 -7.94 -2.34
N ASN A 21 3.19 -7.85 -3.61
CA ASN A 21 4.06 -8.25 -4.72
C ASN A 21 5.18 -7.22 -4.97
N LEU A 22 4.92 -5.93 -4.72
CA LEU A 22 5.95 -4.90 -4.84
C LEU A 22 6.99 -5.02 -3.72
N ALA A 23 6.56 -5.33 -2.48
CA ALA A 23 7.48 -5.54 -1.36
C ALA A 23 8.46 -6.69 -1.61
N SER A 24 8.03 -7.75 -2.32
CA SER A 24 8.90 -8.86 -2.71
C SER A 24 9.70 -8.58 -4.00
N ALA A 25 9.26 -7.65 -4.87
CA ALA A 25 9.91 -7.36 -6.15
C ALA A 25 11.03 -6.33 -6.06
N LEU A 26 10.97 -5.41 -5.08
CA LEU A 26 11.95 -4.33 -4.89
C LEU A 26 13.28 -4.88 -4.42
N SER A 27 14.36 -4.29 -4.92
CA SER A 27 15.73 -4.63 -4.51
C SER A 27 16.04 -4.05 -3.13
N GLY A 28 16.82 -4.78 -2.33
CA GLY A 28 17.25 -4.33 -1.01
C GLY A 28 16.36 -4.83 0.12
N LYS A 29 16.49 -4.20 1.28
CA LYS A 29 15.74 -4.57 2.49
C LYS A 29 14.41 -3.83 2.52
N VAL A 30 13.31 -4.57 2.48
CA VAL A 30 11.95 -4.03 2.40
C VAL A 30 11.15 -4.38 3.63
N LEU A 31 10.44 -3.38 4.18
CA LEU A 31 9.41 -3.57 5.20
C LEU A 31 8.02 -3.33 4.59
N LEU A 32 7.13 -4.28 4.74
CA LEU A 32 5.71 -4.11 4.46
C LEU A 32 4.96 -3.80 5.77
N VAL A 33 4.21 -2.72 5.80
CA VAL A 33 3.36 -2.34 6.94
C VAL A 33 1.91 -2.44 6.51
N GLU A 34 1.15 -3.30 7.16
CA GLU A 34 -0.29 -3.41 6.89
C GLU A 34 -1.08 -2.43 7.77
N MET A 35 -1.86 -1.56 7.13
CA MET A 35 -2.74 -0.59 7.80
C MET A 35 -4.22 -0.87 7.50
N ASP A 36 -4.54 -1.99 6.84
CA ASP A 36 -5.93 -2.43 6.64
C ASP A 36 -6.32 -3.42 7.75
N PRO A 37 -7.35 -3.12 8.57
CA PRO A 37 -7.83 -4.01 9.63
C PRO A 37 -8.24 -5.40 9.14
N GLN A 38 -8.54 -5.54 7.85
CA GLN A 38 -8.93 -6.83 7.26
C GLN A 38 -7.79 -7.86 7.20
N GLY A 39 -6.54 -7.48 7.45
CA GLY A 39 -5.40 -8.41 7.52
C GLY A 39 -5.09 -9.16 6.22
N ASN A 40 -5.46 -8.60 5.05
CA ASN A 40 -5.32 -9.30 3.77
C ASN A 40 -3.87 -9.46 3.32
N ALA A 41 -2.96 -8.54 3.68
CA ALA A 41 -1.53 -8.69 3.41
C ALA A 41 -0.94 -9.80 4.30
N SER A 42 -1.32 -9.85 5.59
CA SER A 42 -0.97 -10.93 6.51
C SER A 42 -1.38 -12.30 5.97
N ILE A 43 -2.64 -12.44 5.53
CA ILE A 43 -3.14 -13.69 4.90
C ILE A 43 -2.32 -14.04 3.66
N SER A 44 -2.02 -13.04 2.82
CA SER A 44 -1.24 -13.25 1.59
C SER A 44 0.20 -13.70 1.86
N LEU A 45 0.72 -13.41 3.05
CA LEU A 45 2.05 -13.82 3.52
C LEU A 45 2.01 -15.03 4.48
N GLY A 46 0.90 -15.77 4.50
CA GLY A 46 0.77 -17.03 5.24
C GLY A 46 0.55 -16.87 6.74
N THR A 47 0.21 -15.67 7.20
CA THR A 47 -0.05 -15.38 8.61
C THR A 47 -1.56 -15.27 8.84
N ASN A 48 -2.06 -15.91 9.90
CA ASN A 48 -3.45 -15.74 10.31
C ASN A 48 -3.57 -14.52 11.25
N PRO A 49 -4.20 -13.41 10.80
CA PRO A 49 -4.30 -12.19 11.60
C PRO A 49 -5.05 -12.39 12.92
N ASP A 50 -6.04 -13.28 12.97
CA ASP A 50 -6.84 -13.55 14.19
C ASP A 50 -6.04 -14.22 15.32
N LEU A 51 -4.89 -14.80 14.99
CA LEU A 51 -3.99 -15.44 15.96
C LEU A 51 -2.83 -14.57 16.40
N MET A 52 -2.68 -13.38 15.80
CA MET A 52 -1.57 -12.47 16.08
C MET A 52 -1.85 -11.66 17.35
N LYS A 53 -0.90 -11.74 18.31
CA LYS A 53 -0.93 -10.93 19.54
C LYS A 53 -0.28 -9.56 19.34
N ASN A 54 0.82 -9.54 18.59
CA ASN A 54 1.56 -8.32 18.29
C ASN A 54 1.26 -7.91 16.85
N THR A 55 0.70 -6.73 16.66
CA THR A 55 0.28 -6.17 15.38
C THR A 55 0.63 -4.69 15.32
N ILE A 56 0.43 -4.06 14.17
CA ILE A 56 0.59 -2.62 14.06
C ILE A 56 -0.28 -1.88 15.10
N PHE A 57 -1.46 -2.39 15.42
CA PHE A 57 -2.32 -1.81 16.45
C PHE A 57 -1.62 -1.76 17.81
N THR A 58 -1.09 -2.89 18.30
CA THR A 58 -0.39 -2.96 19.60
C THR A 58 0.89 -2.11 19.63
N MET A 59 1.55 -1.93 18.49
CA MET A 59 2.67 -0.98 18.38
C MET A 59 2.21 0.46 18.49
N LEU A 60 1.14 0.84 17.79
CA LEU A 60 0.62 2.22 17.79
C LEU A 60 0.15 2.66 19.18
N ILE A 61 -0.39 1.75 19.99
CA ILE A 61 -0.82 2.05 21.36
C ILE A 61 0.28 1.81 22.42
N GLY A 62 1.48 1.37 22.00
CA GLY A 62 2.63 1.20 22.87
C GLY A 62 2.63 -0.10 23.70
N GLU A 63 1.83 -1.09 23.33
CA GLU A 63 1.75 -2.40 23.99
C GLU A 63 2.77 -3.42 23.44
N SER A 64 3.31 -3.19 22.24
CA SER A 64 4.38 -4.01 21.67
C SER A 64 5.48 -3.15 21.08
N THR A 65 6.67 -3.74 20.94
CA THR A 65 7.84 -3.12 20.31
C THR A 65 7.94 -3.56 18.84
N PHE A 66 8.72 -2.82 18.05
CA PHE A 66 9.02 -3.19 16.66
C PHE A 66 9.57 -4.62 16.57
N ASP A 67 10.61 -4.96 17.35
CA ASP A 67 11.26 -6.27 17.29
C ASP A 67 10.34 -7.45 17.65
N ASN A 68 9.34 -7.20 18.51
CA ASN A 68 8.37 -8.23 18.90
C ASN A 68 7.20 -8.36 17.90
N THR A 69 7.05 -7.39 17.00
CA THR A 69 5.91 -7.32 16.07
C THR A 69 6.34 -7.66 14.64
N VAL A 70 7.55 -7.27 14.23
CA VAL A 70 8.03 -7.53 12.89
C VAL A 70 8.21 -9.03 12.64
N ILE A 71 7.62 -9.52 11.56
CA ILE A 71 7.78 -10.88 11.07
C ILE A 71 8.77 -10.85 9.90
N ARG A 72 9.86 -11.60 10.03
CA ARG A 72 10.89 -11.71 9.01
C ARG A 72 10.60 -12.90 8.11
N THR A 73 10.45 -12.66 6.82
CA THR A 73 10.22 -13.71 5.81
C THR A 73 11.35 -13.70 4.77
N GLU A 74 11.33 -14.67 3.88
CA GLU A 74 12.26 -14.71 2.75
C GLU A 74 11.94 -13.66 1.66
N TYR A 75 10.75 -13.02 1.72
CA TYR A 75 10.27 -12.06 0.71
C TYR A 75 10.48 -10.62 1.15
N CYS A 76 10.10 -10.32 2.38
CA CYS A 76 10.26 -9.01 3.02
C CYS A 76 10.04 -9.16 4.52
N ASP A 77 10.49 -8.18 5.30
CA ASP A 77 10.02 -8.04 6.68
C ASP A 77 8.60 -7.45 6.64
N PHE A 78 7.70 -7.86 7.54
CA PHE A 78 6.37 -7.25 7.57
C PHE A 78 5.80 -7.08 8.98
N ILE A 79 4.95 -6.06 9.14
CA ILE A 79 4.18 -5.78 10.35
C ILE A 79 2.72 -6.07 10.04
N PRO A 80 2.11 -7.07 10.71
CA PRO A 80 0.74 -7.49 10.47
C PRO A 80 -0.27 -6.53 11.06
N ALA A 81 -1.48 -6.53 10.51
CA ALA A 81 -2.68 -5.94 11.11
C ALA A 81 -3.73 -7.02 11.40
N ASN A 82 -4.68 -6.68 12.26
CA ASN A 82 -5.89 -7.45 12.53
C ASN A 82 -7.07 -6.51 12.79
N ASP A 83 -8.24 -7.06 13.08
CA ASP A 83 -9.49 -6.29 13.27
C ASP A 83 -9.42 -5.30 14.44
N ASP A 84 -8.57 -5.55 15.46
CA ASP A 84 -8.36 -4.62 16.58
C ASP A 84 -7.95 -3.22 16.10
N LEU A 85 -7.30 -3.11 14.94
CA LEU A 85 -6.92 -1.82 14.35
C LEU A 85 -8.14 -0.94 14.03
N SER A 86 -9.33 -1.51 13.89
CA SER A 86 -10.58 -0.77 13.71
C SER A 86 -10.95 0.05 14.93
N ASP A 87 -10.50 -0.34 16.12
CA ASP A 87 -10.81 0.33 17.39
C ASP A 87 -9.89 1.52 17.68
N LEU A 88 -8.90 1.78 16.84
CA LEU A 88 -7.91 2.85 17.06
C LEU A 88 -8.57 4.22 17.28
N ASP A 89 -9.58 4.57 16.46
CA ASP A 89 -10.29 5.85 16.58
C ASP A 89 -10.94 6.01 17.97
N MET A 90 -11.52 4.94 18.52
CA MET A 90 -12.15 4.93 19.83
C MET A 90 -11.12 5.09 20.96
N ILE A 91 -10.01 4.39 20.87
CA ILE A 91 -8.92 4.46 21.87
C ILE A 91 -8.32 5.87 21.92
N LEU A 92 -8.17 6.53 20.77
CA LEU A 92 -7.65 7.88 20.70
C LEU A 92 -8.59 8.92 21.28
N ILE A 93 -9.91 8.71 21.15
CA ILE A 93 -10.89 9.56 21.81
C ILE A 93 -10.72 9.52 23.34
N LEU A 94 -10.40 8.34 23.88
CA LEU A 94 -10.20 8.12 25.32
C LEU A 94 -8.85 8.65 25.84
N ASN A 95 -7.84 8.79 24.97
CA ASN A 95 -6.46 9.17 25.31
C ASN A 95 -6.00 10.49 24.68
N LYS A 96 -6.90 11.44 24.44
CA LYS A 96 -6.69 12.68 23.66
C LYS A 96 -5.47 13.52 24.05
N ASP A 97 -5.01 13.44 25.30
CA ASP A 97 -3.98 14.34 25.83
C ASP A 97 -2.55 13.77 25.71
N LYS A 98 -2.39 12.52 25.25
CA LYS A 98 -1.10 11.82 25.31
C LYS A 98 -0.48 11.49 23.97
N ILE A 99 -1.25 11.42 22.89
CA ILE A 99 -0.79 10.90 21.59
C ILE A 99 -1.31 11.82 20.48
N ASN A 100 -0.43 12.24 19.57
CA ASN A 100 -0.88 12.91 18.35
C ASN A 100 -1.48 11.88 17.39
N PRO A 101 -2.79 11.91 17.14
CA PRO A 101 -3.47 10.84 16.42
C PRO A 101 -3.06 10.73 14.96
N VAL A 102 -2.49 11.77 14.36
CA VAL A 102 -2.15 11.77 12.91
C VAL A 102 -0.71 11.40 12.62
N THR A 103 0.21 11.41 13.62
CA THR A 103 1.63 11.11 13.43
C THR A 103 2.05 9.77 14.01
N MET A 104 1.13 9.01 14.61
CA MET A 104 1.44 7.77 15.34
C MET A 104 2.30 6.79 14.55
N LEU A 105 1.92 6.51 13.30
CA LEU A 105 2.67 5.58 12.47
C LEU A 105 4.08 6.11 12.17
N HIS A 106 4.21 7.38 11.83
CA HIS A 106 5.50 8.04 11.63
C HIS A 106 6.37 7.91 12.87
N ASP A 107 5.83 8.28 14.05
CA ASP A 107 6.57 8.29 15.31
C ASP A 107 6.98 6.87 15.75
N THR A 108 6.15 5.87 15.43
CA THR A 108 6.43 4.46 15.68
C THR A 108 7.55 3.92 14.77
N LEU A 109 7.60 4.34 13.51
CA LEU A 109 8.55 3.82 12.53
C LEU A 109 9.86 4.60 12.46
N VAL A 110 9.91 5.86 12.95
CA VAL A 110 11.02 6.79 12.70
C VAL A 110 12.40 6.26 13.10
N SER A 111 12.48 5.50 14.21
CA SER A 111 13.74 4.91 14.67
C SER A 111 14.25 3.74 13.82
N HIS A 112 13.37 3.15 13.01
CA HIS A 112 13.66 1.97 12.18
C HIS A 112 13.76 2.30 10.68
N LEU A 113 13.50 3.55 10.29
CA LEU A 113 13.52 3.96 8.87
C LEU A 113 14.87 3.64 8.21
N SER A 114 15.99 3.87 8.89
CA SER A 114 17.33 3.66 8.34
C SER A 114 17.72 2.19 8.16
N GLU A 115 16.94 1.27 8.68
CA GLU A 115 17.19 -0.17 8.56
C GLU A 115 16.73 -0.75 7.22
N TYR A 116 15.90 0.02 6.46
CA TYR A 116 15.25 -0.43 5.23
C TYR A 116 15.56 0.49 4.05
N ASP A 117 15.65 -0.10 2.86
CA ASP A 117 15.75 0.65 1.61
C ASP A 117 14.37 1.19 1.19
N TYR A 118 13.33 0.36 1.41
CA TYR A 118 11.94 0.68 1.14
C TYR A 118 11.03 0.27 2.29
N ILE A 119 10.04 1.12 2.57
CA ILE A 119 8.89 0.77 3.43
C ILE A 119 7.63 0.92 2.58
N ILE A 120 6.89 -0.17 2.41
CA ILE A 120 5.62 -0.19 1.69
C ILE A 120 4.48 -0.21 2.72
N ILE A 121 3.51 0.69 2.58
CA ILE A 121 2.36 0.76 3.48
C ILE A 121 1.10 0.38 2.70
N ASP A 122 0.47 -0.74 3.04
CA ASP A 122 -0.84 -1.14 2.49
C ASP A 122 -1.96 -0.42 3.22
N CYS A 123 -2.65 0.48 2.53
CA CYS A 123 -3.68 1.34 3.10
C CYS A 123 -5.08 0.75 3.00
N PRO A 124 -5.97 0.97 4.00
CA PRO A 124 -7.37 0.60 3.89
C PRO A 124 -8.12 1.44 2.84
N PRO A 125 -9.29 1.00 2.35
CA PRO A 125 -10.11 1.77 1.39
C PRO A 125 -10.95 2.86 2.08
N SER A 126 -10.46 3.46 3.17
CA SER A 126 -11.19 4.40 4.03
C SER A 126 -10.69 5.84 3.89
N LYS A 127 -11.45 6.79 4.46
CA LYS A 127 -11.06 8.19 4.66
C LYS A 127 -10.56 8.45 6.08
N GLY A 128 -10.44 7.40 6.88
CA GLY A 128 -10.21 7.48 8.31
C GLY A 128 -8.77 7.82 8.67
N LEU A 129 -8.54 7.83 9.95
CA LEU A 129 -7.27 8.14 10.57
C LEU A 129 -6.14 7.21 10.12
N LEU A 130 -6.42 5.93 9.85
CA LEU A 130 -5.45 4.96 9.35
C LEU A 130 -4.82 5.40 8.02
N THR A 131 -5.65 5.86 7.07
CA THR A 131 -5.14 6.38 5.79
C THR A 131 -4.33 7.67 6.00
N ILE A 132 -4.77 8.56 6.90
CA ILE A 132 -4.01 9.80 7.21
C ILE A 132 -2.65 9.43 7.82
N ASN A 133 -2.59 8.52 8.78
CA ASN A 133 -1.33 8.04 9.38
C ASN A 133 -0.37 7.47 8.33
N ALA A 134 -0.87 6.64 7.42
CA ALA A 134 -0.07 6.11 6.31
C ALA A 134 0.51 7.23 5.45
N LEU A 135 -0.31 8.22 5.05
CA LEU A 135 0.13 9.35 4.24
C LEU A 135 1.11 10.28 4.99
N VAL A 136 0.92 10.48 6.29
CA VAL A 136 1.83 11.30 7.11
C VAL A 136 3.19 10.63 7.24
N ALA A 137 3.24 9.31 7.36
CA ALA A 137 4.48 8.54 7.46
C ALA A 137 5.22 8.37 6.12
N SER A 138 4.58 8.69 4.98
CA SER A 138 5.12 8.41 3.65
C SER A 138 5.93 9.54 3.05
N THR A 139 6.91 9.20 2.21
CA THR A 139 7.53 10.13 1.26
C THR A 139 6.73 10.21 -0.04
N ASP A 140 6.16 9.07 -0.46
CA ASP A 140 5.54 8.91 -1.76
C ASP A 140 4.23 8.11 -1.68
N VAL A 141 3.36 8.32 -2.65
CA VAL A 141 2.11 7.57 -2.80
C VAL A 141 2.01 6.99 -4.20
N ILE A 142 1.74 5.70 -4.26
CA ILE A 142 1.33 5.00 -5.49
C ILE A 142 -0.18 4.76 -5.42
N ILE A 143 -0.89 5.11 -6.50
CA ILE A 143 -2.34 5.02 -6.57
C ILE A 143 -2.74 3.93 -7.57
N PRO A 144 -3.20 2.75 -7.13
CA PRO A 144 -3.75 1.75 -8.05
C PRO A 144 -5.05 2.25 -8.69
N LEU A 145 -5.12 2.14 -10.02
CA LEU A 145 -6.26 2.52 -10.85
C LEU A 145 -6.78 1.28 -11.58
N GLN A 146 -7.92 0.76 -11.16
CA GLN A 146 -8.61 -0.29 -11.92
C GLN A 146 -9.15 0.28 -13.23
N CYS A 147 -8.78 -0.35 -14.39
CA CYS A 147 -9.15 0.13 -15.72
C CYS A 147 -10.62 -0.17 -16.07
N GLU A 148 -11.55 0.42 -15.31
CA GLU A 148 -13.01 0.33 -15.47
C GLU A 148 -13.66 1.71 -15.56
N PHE A 149 -14.92 1.73 -16.03
CA PHE A 149 -15.71 2.96 -16.11
C PHE A 149 -15.77 3.68 -14.73
N LEU A 150 -15.65 5.01 -14.71
CA LEU A 150 -15.56 5.87 -13.51
C LEU A 150 -14.25 5.75 -12.70
N ALA A 151 -13.21 5.13 -13.23
CA ALA A 151 -11.94 4.97 -12.53
C ALA A 151 -11.34 6.31 -12.07
N ALA A 152 -11.35 7.34 -12.90
CA ALA A 152 -10.78 8.66 -12.58
C ALA A 152 -11.45 9.34 -11.38
N SER A 153 -12.77 9.19 -11.18
CA SER A 153 -13.46 9.82 -10.04
C SER A 153 -13.02 9.27 -8.69
N GLY A 154 -12.69 7.99 -8.62
CA GLY A 154 -12.14 7.36 -7.40
C GLY A 154 -10.73 7.85 -7.07
N VAL A 155 -9.92 8.07 -8.11
CA VAL A 155 -8.54 8.57 -7.97
C VAL A 155 -8.53 10.03 -7.52
N ASN A 156 -9.37 10.90 -8.05
CA ASN A 156 -9.43 12.30 -7.63
C ASN A 156 -9.67 12.45 -6.13
N LYS A 157 -10.51 11.61 -5.54
CA LYS A 157 -10.77 11.65 -4.09
C LYS A 157 -9.56 11.29 -3.23
N ILE A 158 -8.69 10.41 -3.67
CA ILE A 158 -7.46 10.12 -2.92
C ILE A 158 -6.41 11.21 -3.17
N ILE A 159 -6.33 11.77 -4.37
CA ILE A 159 -5.47 12.90 -4.69
C ILE A 159 -5.79 14.11 -3.80
N GLU A 160 -7.06 14.45 -3.62
CA GLU A 160 -7.50 15.51 -2.69
C GLU A 160 -7.02 15.23 -1.25
N ALA A 161 -7.12 13.98 -0.79
CA ALA A 161 -6.65 13.61 0.55
C ALA A 161 -5.13 13.74 0.67
N ILE A 162 -4.37 13.35 -0.37
CA ILE A 162 -2.91 13.48 -0.39
C ILE A 162 -2.51 14.95 -0.33
N TYR A 163 -3.08 15.82 -1.15
CA TYR A 163 -2.77 17.25 -1.14
C TYR A 163 -3.13 17.91 0.19
N LYS A 164 -4.27 17.54 0.79
CA LYS A 164 -4.66 18.03 2.12
C LYS A 164 -3.69 17.57 3.21
N THR A 165 -3.26 16.31 3.16
CA THR A 165 -2.25 15.78 4.09
C THR A 165 -0.90 16.47 3.89
N LYS A 166 -0.49 16.70 2.65
CA LYS A 166 0.72 17.45 2.30
C LYS A 166 0.70 18.86 2.90
N GLU A 167 -0.39 19.57 2.75
CA GLU A 167 -0.55 20.94 3.24
C GLU A 167 -0.53 21.02 4.76
N LEU A 168 -1.19 20.09 5.45
CA LEU A 168 -1.44 20.18 6.89
C LEU A 168 -0.39 19.46 7.75
N TYR A 169 0.17 18.36 7.27
CA TYR A 169 0.93 17.44 8.13
C TYR A 169 2.27 16.97 7.56
N ASN A 170 2.39 16.81 6.23
CA ASN A 170 3.60 16.25 5.60
C ASN A 170 3.96 17.00 4.31
N PRO A 171 4.66 18.13 4.38
CA PRO A 171 5.00 18.95 3.21
C PRO A 171 5.84 18.25 2.15
N THR A 172 6.53 17.18 2.52
CA THR A 172 7.39 16.40 1.62
C THR A 172 6.66 15.32 0.83
N LEU A 173 5.41 15.01 1.22
CA LEU A 173 4.61 13.97 0.56
C LEU A 173 4.43 14.24 -0.94
N SER A 174 4.71 13.25 -1.77
CA SER A 174 4.52 13.35 -3.22
C SER A 174 3.65 12.22 -3.77
N ILE A 175 3.06 12.44 -4.95
CA ILE A 175 2.41 11.39 -5.72
C ILE A 175 3.45 10.84 -6.70
N MET A 176 3.99 9.65 -6.41
CA MET A 176 4.94 8.98 -7.30
C MET A 176 4.29 8.63 -8.64
N GLY A 177 3.05 8.16 -8.62
CA GLY A 177 2.30 7.89 -9.83
C GLY A 177 1.07 7.02 -9.63
N ILE A 178 0.38 6.81 -10.74
CA ILE A 178 -0.80 5.95 -10.83
C ILE A 178 -0.41 4.66 -11.54
N VAL A 179 -0.70 3.51 -10.90
CA VAL A 179 -0.47 2.18 -11.48
C VAL A 179 -1.79 1.66 -12.05
N PRO A 180 -1.90 1.48 -13.38
CA PRO A 180 -3.06 0.81 -13.97
C PRO A 180 -3.09 -0.66 -13.54
N THR A 181 -4.22 -1.08 -12.97
CA THR A 181 -4.41 -2.43 -12.43
C THR A 181 -5.64 -3.11 -13.02
N ILE A 182 -5.68 -4.43 -12.88
CA ILE A 182 -6.83 -5.26 -13.29
C ILE A 182 -7.25 -4.96 -14.74
N TYR A 183 -6.25 -4.69 -15.58
CA TYR A 183 -6.48 -4.43 -17.00
C TYR A 183 -6.92 -5.73 -17.69
N ASP A 184 -8.13 -5.74 -18.24
CA ASP A 184 -8.66 -6.89 -18.98
C ASP A 184 -8.41 -6.73 -20.47
N THR A 185 -7.44 -7.49 -21.00
CA THR A 185 -7.05 -7.46 -22.43
C THR A 185 -8.16 -7.91 -23.38
N ARG A 186 -9.21 -8.56 -22.87
CA ARG A 186 -10.34 -9.08 -23.67
C ARG A 186 -11.37 -8.00 -23.98
N THR A 187 -11.27 -6.81 -23.31
CA THR A 187 -12.22 -5.73 -23.45
C THR A 187 -11.57 -4.49 -24.06
N SER A 188 -12.23 -3.86 -25.03
CA SER A 188 -11.81 -2.55 -25.54
C SER A 188 -11.97 -1.43 -24.50
N LEU A 189 -12.87 -1.63 -23.53
CA LEU A 189 -13.13 -0.66 -22.47
C LEU A 189 -11.88 -0.38 -21.62
N SER A 190 -11.14 -1.42 -21.23
CA SER A 190 -9.92 -1.24 -20.44
C SER A 190 -8.87 -0.38 -21.15
N GLY A 191 -8.72 -0.56 -22.47
CA GLY A 191 -7.82 0.25 -23.30
C GLY A 191 -8.25 1.72 -23.37
N LEU A 192 -9.54 1.97 -23.60
CA LEU A 192 -10.10 3.32 -23.65
C LEU A 192 -9.93 4.04 -22.31
N VAL A 193 -10.25 3.36 -21.20
CA VAL A 193 -10.08 3.92 -19.85
C VAL A 193 -8.62 4.26 -19.55
N LEU A 194 -7.69 3.38 -19.93
CA LEU A 194 -6.27 3.63 -19.73
C LEU A 194 -5.77 4.85 -20.53
N GLN A 195 -6.17 4.97 -21.80
CA GLN A 195 -5.82 6.14 -22.62
C GLN A 195 -6.38 7.44 -22.04
N GLU A 196 -7.64 7.45 -21.62
CA GLU A 196 -8.26 8.60 -20.98
C GLU A 196 -7.55 8.95 -19.65
N ALA A 197 -7.23 7.96 -18.84
CA ALA A 197 -6.51 8.16 -17.58
C ALA A 197 -5.12 8.78 -17.84
N ARG A 198 -4.34 8.25 -18.79
CA ARG A 198 -3.03 8.80 -19.16
C ARG A 198 -3.15 10.27 -19.60
N ARG A 199 -4.13 10.61 -20.46
CA ARG A 199 -4.35 11.97 -20.92
C ARG A 199 -4.78 12.90 -19.78
N TYR A 200 -5.71 12.45 -18.96
CA TYR A 200 -6.27 13.23 -17.86
C TYR A 200 -5.22 13.56 -16.78
N PHE A 201 -4.44 12.56 -16.33
CA PHE A 201 -3.46 12.76 -15.29
C PHE A 201 -2.18 13.45 -15.78
N LEU A 202 -1.83 13.31 -17.07
CA LEU A 202 -0.76 14.10 -17.67
C LEU A 202 -1.06 15.62 -17.58
N GLN A 203 -2.30 16.05 -17.77
CA GLN A 203 -2.70 17.45 -17.62
C GLN A 203 -2.58 17.97 -16.19
N GLN A 204 -2.54 17.06 -15.21
CA GLN A 204 -2.36 17.39 -13.79
C GLN A 204 -0.90 17.20 -13.32
N ASN A 205 0.04 16.96 -14.24
CA ASN A 205 1.44 16.61 -13.93
C ASN A 205 1.58 15.39 -13.01
N ILE A 206 0.66 14.43 -13.09
CA ILE A 206 0.72 13.16 -12.36
C ILE A 206 1.12 12.06 -13.33
N LYS A 207 2.23 11.36 -13.01
CA LYS A 207 2.72 10.22 -13.78
C LYS A 207 1.69 9.06 -13.73
N VAL A 208 1.42 8.46 -14.88
CA VAL A 208 0.82 7.13 -14.96
C VAL A 208 1.94 6.17 -15.38
N PHE A 209 2.24 5.17 -14.55
CA PHE A 209 3.30 4.20 -14.82
C PHE A 209 3.10 3.53 -16.19
N ASP A 210 4.20 3.21 -16.86
CA ASP A 210 4.15 2.51 -18.14
C ASP A 210 3.74 1.06 -17.93
N THR A 211 4.18 0.46 -16.84
CA THR A 211 3.75 -0.88 -16.43
C THR A 211 2.27 -0.89 -16.08
N THR A 212 1.54 -1.79 -16.72
CA THR A 212 0.10 -2.02 -16.48
C THR A 212 -0.08 -3.44 -15.96
N ILE A 213 -0.71 -3.60 -14.78
CA ILE A 213 -0.95 -4.91 -14.17
C ILE A 213 -2.24 -5.51 -14.74
N TYR A 214 -2.11 -6.60 -15.48
CA TYR A 214 -3.25 -7.25 -16.12
C TYR A 214 -4.07 -8.07 -15.12
N LYS A 215 -5.35 -8.22 -15.44
CA LYS A 215 -6.24 -9.12 -14.71
C LYS A 215 -5.73 -10.56 -14.84
N CYS A 216 -5.43 -11.19 -13.69
CA CYS A 216 -4.89 -12.54 -13.66
C CYS A 216 -5.41 -13.28 -12.42
N VAL A 217 -5.88 -14.50 -12.61
CA VAL A 217 -6.40 -15.37 -11.53
C VAL A 217 -5.29 -15.75 -10.54
N ARG A 218 -4.02 -15.78 -10.97
CA ARG A 218 -2.86 -16.10 -10.12
C ARG A 218 -2.72 -15.19 -8.90
N PHE A 219 -3.12 -13.93 -9.04
CA PHE A 219 -3.12 -12.99 -7.90
C PHE A 219 -4.16 -13.34 -6.83
N ALA A 220 -5.27 -14.00 -7.21
CA ALA A 220 -6.27 -14.48 -6.26
C ALA A 220 -5.92 -15.85 -5.67
N GLU A 221 -5.13 -16.66 -6.39
CA GLU A 221 -4.70 -18.00 -5.94
C GLU A 221 -3.48 -17.96 -5.01
N ALA A 222 -2.54 -17.03 -5.23
CA ALA A 222 -1.29 -16.96 -4.48
C ALA A 222 -1.47 -16.92 -2.95
N PRO A 223 -2.42 -16.16 -2.39
CA PRO A 223 -2.69 -16.15 -0.94
C PRO A 223 -2.95 -17.52 -0.33
N MET A 224 -3.48 -18.48 -1.11
CA MET A 224 -3.69 -19.86 -0.64
C MET A 224 -2.37 -20.58 -0.30
N SER A 225 -1.26 -20.12 -0.89
CA SER A 225 0.09 -20.64 -0.61
C SER A 225 0.81 -19.86 0.49
N GLY A 226 0.23 -18.77 0.99
CA GLY A 226 0.85 -17.89 1.97
C GLY A 226 2.11 -17.19 1.46
N LYS A 227 2.18 -16.90 0.15
CA LYS A 227 3.34 -16.34 -0.53
C LYS A 227 2.94 -15.29 -1.57
N PRO A 228 3.79 -14.29 -1.84
CA PRO A 228 3.56 -13.34 -2.93
C PRO A 228 3.39 -14.06 -4.27
N ALA A 229 2.54 -13.54 -5.16
CA ALA A 229 2.31 -14.18 -6.46
C ALA A 229 3.58 -14.25 -7.31
N ILE A 230 4.48 -13.28 -7.19
CA ILE A 230 5.75 -13.26 -7.93
C ILE A 230 6.69 -14.39 -7.50
N ASP A 231 6.55 -14.92 -6.31
CA ASP A 231 7.35 -16.05 -5.81
C ASP A 231 6.71 -17.39 -6.18
N VAL A 232 5.36 -17.48 -6.13
CA VAL A 232 4.63 -18.72 -6.49
C VAL A 232 4.62 -18.93 -8.00
N TYR A 233 4.42 -17.87 -8.77
CA TYR A 233 4.21 -17.90 -10.23
C TYR A 233 5.27 -17.08 -10.97
N HIS A 234 6.53 -17.18 -10.54
CA HIS A 234 7.65 -16.39 -11.04
C HIS A 234 7.84 -16.43 -12.56
N ASP A 235 7.39 -17.49 -13.24
CA ASP A 235 7.47 -17.63 -14.70
C ASP A 235 6.28 -17.02 -15.45
N HIS A 236 5.20 -16.64 -14.76
CA HIS A 236 3.99 -16.13 -15.39
C HIS A 236 4.16 -14.68 -15.84
N GLU A 237 3.98 -14.42 -17.15
CA GLU A 237 4.24 -13.11 -17.78
C GLU A 237 3.52 -11.94 -17.11
N THR A 238 2.24 -12.12 -16.70
CA THR A 238 1.49 -11.08 -16.00
C THR A 238 2.02 -10.83 -14.59
N VAL A 239 2.52 -11.86 -13.92
CA VAL A 239 3.05 -11.75 -12.57
C VAL A 239 4.40 -11.03 -12.59
N LYS A 240 5.24 -11.28 -13.59
CA LYS A 240 6.52 -10.59 -13.85
C LYS A 240 6.38 -9.07 -14.02
N LEU A 241 5.18 -8.56 -14.27
CA LEU A 241 4.95 -7.11 -14.37
C LEU A 241 5.27 -6.37 -13.07
N TYR A 242 5.21 -7.03 -11.91
CA TYR A 242 5.64 -6.40 -10.67
C TYR A 242 7.14 -6.16 -10.61
N TYR A 243 7.99 -7.00 -11.22
CA TYR A 243 9.41 -6.70 -11.36
C TYR A 243 9.66 -5.49 -12.27
N LYS A 244 8.85 -5.31 -13.33
CA LYS A 244 8.93 -4.11 -14.18
C LYS A 244 8.50 -2.87 -13.43
N LEU A 245 7.43 -2.98 -12.65
CA LEU A 245 6.95 -1.89 -11.80
C LEU A 245 8.00 -1.50 -10.74
N ALA A 246 8.61 -2.50 -10.07
CA ALA A 246 9.68 -2.27 -9.11
C ALA A 246 10.84 -1.50 -9.75
N LYS A 247 11.27 -1.90 -10.96
CA LYS A 247 12.32 -1.19 -11.69
C LYS A 247 11.95 0.26 -12.01
N GLU A 248 10.71 0.53 -12.46
CA GLU A 248 10.24 1.91 -12.69
C GLU A 248 10.24 2.77 -11.40
N ILE A 249 10.05 2.15 -10.23
CA ILE A 249 10.07 2.79 -8.91
C ILE A 249 11.50 3.04 -8.44
N GLU A 250 12.42 2.11 -8.67
CA GLU A 250 13.84 2.22 -8.36
C GLU A 250 14.51 3.32 -9.19
N GLU A 251 14.09 3.48 -10.45
CA GLU A 251 14.55 4.54 -11.37
C GLU A 251 13.87 5.90 -11.13
N TYR A 252 12.89 5.98 -10.22
CA TYR A 252 12.18 7.23 -9.91
C TYR A 252 13.05 8.11 -8.99
N GLU A 253 13.44 9.29 -9.50
CA GLU A 253 14.22 10.33 -8.81
C GLU A 253 13.35 11.32 -8.03
#